data_985b6aff4851e726524494f27e016b6b
#
_entry.id   985b6aff4851e726524494f27e016b6b
#
_cell.length_a   1.000
_cell.length_b   1.000
_cell.length_c   1.000
_cell.angle_alpha   90.00
_cell.angle_beta   90.00
_cell.angle_gamma   90.00
#
_symmetry.space_group_name_H-M   'P 1'
#
loop_
_entity.id
_entity.type
_entity.pdbx_description
1 polymer ?
#
loop_
_entity_poly.entity_id
_entity_poly.type
_entity_poly.pdbx_seq_one_letter_code
_entity_poly.pdbx_strand_id
1 'polypeptide(L)'
;MSELESYVKKFTERGWRIFDHAVREARRREQNYVSIEHIIEALAFEEADLFNALMRDVGADPRTVRALIEKYLENCTRREGPAVHVAPETIELLKRAYRRARFVHRSRITATDLFIALSQDERNPFYELLKDSQVDFVSAVRTIYDLELVMENVRQHISKSSYSFSPGDQARIKTGPFASFTGRVESVDRETATLKVIVIIFGRAVTLALNFRDVEKVNIRSAA
;
A
#
# COMPACT_ATOMS: atom_id res chain seq x y z
N MET A 1 -19.83 -7.21 15.25
CA MET A 1 -18.60 -7.03 14.43
C MET A 1 -17.41 -7.22 15.37
N SER A 2 -16.50 -8.14 15.05
CA SER A 2 -15.30 -8.31 15.87
C SER A 2 -14.44 -7.05 15.78
N GLU A 3 -13.66 -6.77 16.84
CA GLU A 3 -12.71 -5.65 16.86
C GLU A 3 -11.82 -5.65 15.61
N LEU A 4 -11.35 -6.81 15.19
CA LEU A 4 -10.51 -7.03 14.01
C LEU A 4 -11.19 -6.59 12.69
N GLU A 5 -12.48 -6.82 12.52
CA GLU A 5 -13.24 -6.39 11.33
C GLU A 5 -13.27 -4.87 11.15
N SER A 6 -13.19 -4.11 12.25
CA SER A 6 -13.17 -2.65 12.21
C SER A 6 -11.90 -2.11 11.54
N TYR A 7 -10.83 -2.88 11.50
CA TYR A 7 -9.55 -2.48 10.89
C TYR A 7 -9.47 -2.76 9.40
N VAL A 8 -10.24 -3.73 8.86
CA VAL A 8 -10.20 -4.12 7.43
C VAL A 8 -10.30 -2.91 6.51
N LYS A 9 -11.24 -2.01 6.76
CA LYS A 9 -11.51 -0.83 5.95
C LYS A 9 -10.42 0.25 6.03
N LYS A 10 -9.54 0.17 7.02
CA LYS A 10 -8.47 1.16 7.25
C LYS A 10 -7.21 0.86 6.46
N PHE A 11 -7.09 -0.31 5.86
CA PHE A 11 -5.91 -0.74 5.13
C PHE A 11 -6.11 -0.75 3.61
N THR A 12 -5.02 -0.61 2.86
CA THR A 12 -4.95 -1.08 1.48
C THR A 12 -4.97 -2.61 1.48
N GLU A 13 -5.20 -3.24 0.33
CA GLU A 13 -5.15 -4.70 0.21
C GLU A 13 -3.80 -5.27 0.68
N ARG A 14 -2.68 -4.64 0.30
CA ARG A 14 -1.33 -5.03 0.77
C ARG A 14 -1.17 -4.81 2.28
N GLY A 15 -1.59 -3.65 2.79
CA GLY A 15 -1.55 -3.37 4.23
C GLY A 15 -2.40 -4.34 5.03
N TRP A 16 -3.55 -4.73 4.49
CA TRP A 16 -4.40 -5.73 5.13
C TRP A 16 -3.74 -7.11 5.21
N ARG A 17 -3.04 -7.57 4.16
CA ARG A 17 -2.31 -8.84 4.19
C ARG A 17 -1.30 -8.90 5.35
N ILE A 18 -0.59 -7.81 5.60
CA ILE A 18 0.35 -7.69 6.72
C ILE A 18 -0.40 -7.88 8.07
N PHE A 19 -1.50 -7.15 8.25
CA PHE A 19 -2.27 -7.25 9.49
C PHE A 19 -2.91 -8.64 9.68
N ASP A 20 -3.47 -9.22 8.63
CA ASP A 20 -4.02 -10.57 8.63
C ASP A 20 -2.96 -11.63 8.91
N HIS A 21 -1.75 -11.48 8.34
CA HIS A 21 -0.60 -12.33 8.65
C HIS A 21 -0.25 -12.25 10.13
N ALA A 22 -0.14 -11.06 10.70
CA ALA A 22 0.13 -10.86 12.13
C ALA A 22 -0.92 -11.53 13.03
N VAL A 23 -2.21 -11.46 12.64
CA VAL A 23 -3.30 -12.15 13.36
C VAL A 23 -3.16 -13.67 13.29
N ARG A 24 -2.84 -14.21 12.10
CA ARG A 24 -2.63 -15.65 11.91
C ARG A 24 -1.43 -16.16 12.70
N GLU A 25 -0.35 -15.37 12.72
CA GLU A 25 0.85 -15.73 13.46
C GLU A 25 0.63 -15.72 14.97
N ALA A 26 -0.08 -14.73 15.51
CA ALA A 26 -0.48 -14.72 16.92
C ALA A 26 -1.30 -15.97 17.28
N ARG A 27 -2.24 -16.36 16.42
CA ARG A 27 -3.03 -17.59 16.61
C ARG A 27 -2.17 -18.85 16.55
N ARG A 28 -1.25 -18.94 15.59
CA ARG A 28 -0.35 -20.10 15.43
C ARG A 28 0.53 -20.31 16.66
N ARG A 29 0.92 -19.19 17.31
CA ARG A 29 1.72 -19.21 18.56
C ARG A 29 0.89 -19.33 19.82
N GLU A 30 -0.43 -19.52 19.71
CA GLU A 30 -1.35 -19.57 20.85
C GLU A 30 -1.31 -18.31 21.72
N GLN A 31 -1.13 -17.15 21.08
CA GLN A 31 -1.09 -15.85 21.71
C GLN A 31 -2.41 -15.10 21.47
N ASN A 32 -2.99 -14.51 22.52
CA ASN A 32 -4.30 -13.86 22.45
C ASN A 32 -4.24 -12.41 21.97
N TYR A 33 -3.03 -11.88 21.78
CA TYR A 33 -2.84 -10.49 21.37
C TYR A 33 -1.96 -10.42 20.13
N VAL A 34 -2.38 -9.60 19.18
CA VAL A 34 -1.53 -9.14 18.08
C VAL A 34 -0.67 -8.00 18.64
N SER A 35 0.57 -8.30 18.95
CA SER A 35 1.56 -7.33 19.44
C SER A 35 2.32 -6.65 18.29
N ILE A 36 3.17 -5.68 18.61
CA ILE A 36 4.02 -4.99 17.63
C ILE A 36 4.96 -5.97 16.94
N GLU A 37 5.50 -6.96 17.67
CA GLU A 37 6.39 -7.99 17.15
C GLU A 37 5.75 -8.79 16.00
N HIS A 38 4.46 -9.13 16.12
CA HIS A 38 3.72 -9.79 15.05
C HIS A 38 3.59 -8.90 13.81
N ILE A 39 3.39 -7.59 13.99
CA ILE A 39 3.35 -6.65 12.86
C ILE A 39 4.72 -6.55 12.19
N ILE A 40 5.82 -6.53 12.96
CA ILE A 40 7.18 -6.48 12.42
C ILE A 40 7.51 -7.77 11.63
N GLU A 41 7.17 -8.92 12.19
CA GLU A 41 7.36 -10.22 11.52
C GLU A 41 6.56 -10.27 10.22
N ALA A 42 5.29 -9.89 10.26
CA ALA A 42 4.42 -9.85 9.09
C ALA A 42 4.95 -8.89 8.01
N LEU A 43 5.48 -7.73 8.38
CA LEU A 43 6.14 -6.80 7.45
C LEU A 43 7.39 -7.43 6.82
N ALA A 44 8.22 -8.12 7.64
CA ALA A 44 9.41 -8.79 7.17
C ALA A 44 9.09 -9.95 6.21
N PHE A 45 7.93 -10.57 6.33
CA PHE A 45 7.47 -11.66 5.47
C PHE A 45 6.77 -11.15 4.21
N GLU A 46 5.70 -10.36 4.36
CA GLU A 46 4.84 -9.92 3.26
C GLU A 46 5.50 -8.86 2.36
N GLU A 47 6.45 -8.08 2.90
CA GLU A 47 7.19 -7.03 2.20
C GLU A 47 8.70 -7.31 2.24
N ALA A 48 9.09 -8.57 1.99
CA ALA A 48 10.45 -9.05 2.16
C ALA A 48 11.50 -8.23 1.40
N ASP A 49 11.20 -7.80 0.17
CA ASP A 49 12.12 -7.00 -0.63
C ASP A 49 12.33 -5.61 -0.03
N LEU A 50 11.23 -4.94 0.38
CA LEU A 50 11.29 -3.65 1.04
C LEU A 50 12.01 -3.76 2.40
N PHE A 51 11.68 -4.77 3.19
CA PHE A 51 12.33 -5.02 4.47
C PHE A 51 13.83 -5.26 4.31
N ASN A 52 14.22 -6.14 3.39
CA ASN A 52 15.63 -6.45 3.15
C ASN A 52 16.41 -5.23 2.61
N ALA A 53 15.81 -4.45 1.71
CA ALA A 53 16.42 -3.22 1.20
C ALA A 53 16.64 -2.22 2.34
N LEU A 54 15.61 -1.99 3.17
CA LEU A 54 15.68 -1.10 4.32
C LEU A 54 16.77 -1.54 5.31
N MET A 55 16.81 -2.82 5.67
CA MET A 55 17.81 -3.33 6.62
C MET A 55 19.24 -3.13 6.10
N ARG A 56 19.51 -3.44 4.83
CA ARG A 56 20.83 -3.22 4.22
C ARG A 56 21.23 -1.75 4.19
N ASP A 57 20.28 -0.88 3.86
CA ASP A 57 20.53 0.56 3.74
C ASP A 57 20.89 1.21 5.08
N VAL A 58 20.31 0.69 6.16
CA VAL A 58 20.66 1.08 7.52
C VAL A 58 21.84 0.29 8.10
N GLY A 59 22.53 -0.52 7.29
CA GLY A 59 23.73 -1.27 7.72
C GLY A 59 23.46 -2.53 8.55
N ALA A 60 22.19 -2.96 8.65
CA ALA A 60 21.80 -4.16 9.37
C ALA A 60 21.71 -5.39 8.43
N ASP A 61 22.13 -6.56 8.89
CA ASP A 61 21.89 -7.80 8.16
C ASP A 61 20.43 -8.26 8.33
N PRO A 62 19.64 -8.36 7.24
CA PRO A 62 18.24 -8.76 7.32
C PRO A 62 18.00 -10.12 7.99
N ARG A 63 18.96 -11.06 7.91
CA ARG A 63 18.85 -12.38 8.51
C ARG A 63 19.00 -12.30 10.03
N THR A 64 19.95 -11.53 10.50
CA THR A 64 20.16 -11.27 11.92
C THR A 64 18.94 -10.59 12.53
N VAL A 65 18.38 -9.59 11.84
CA VAL A 65 17.18 -8.89 12.30
C VAL A 65 15.97 -9.84 12.38
N ARG A 66 15.77 -10.71 11.38
CA ARG A 66 14.70 -11.74 11.43
C ARG A 66 14.87 -12.72 12.60
N ALA A 67 16.10 -13.18 12.86
CA ALA A 67 16.37 -14.06 13.98
C ALA A 67 16.06 -13.39 15.33
N LEU A 68 16.34 -12.10 15.47
CA LEU A 68 15.99 -11.32 16.65
C LEU A 68 14.47 -11.15 16.81
N ILE A 69 13.74 -10.86 15.71
CA ILE A 69 12.28 -10.79 15.72
C ILE A 69 11.68 -12.12 16.22
N GLU A 70 12.17 -13.24 15.69
CA GLU A 70 11.73 -14.58 16.10
C GLU A 70 11.94 -14.81 17.60
N LYS A 71 13.14 -14.47 18.11
CA LYS A 71 13.45 -14.55 19.53
C LYS A 71 12.52 -13.70 20.41
N TYR A 72 12.14 -12.49 19.94
CA TYR A 72 11.16 -11.65 20.64
C TYR A 72 9.78 -12.30 20.66
N LEU A 73 9.34 -12.88 19.53
CA LEU A 73 8.05 -13.57 19.43
C LEU A 73 7.97 -14.81 20.34
N GLU A 74 9.07 -15.55 20.49
CA GLU A 74 9.13 -16.70 21.41
C GLU A 74 8.95 -16.28 22.88
N ASN A 75 9.40 -15.08 23.24
CA ASN A 75 9.29 -14.54 24.59
C ASN A 75 7.94 -13.82 24.87
N CYS A 76 7.09 -13.61 23.84
CA CYS A 76 5.77 -13.03 24.03
C CYS A 76 4.91 -13.96 24.89
N THR A 77 4.29 -13.38 25.91
CA THR A 77 3.51 -14.14 26.91
C THR A 77 2.31 -14.81 26.25
N ARG A 78 2.21 -16.13 26.40
CA ARG A 78 0.99 -16.86 26.08
C ARG A 78 -0.07 -16.47 27.10
N ARG A 79 -1.24 -16.05 26.64
CA ARG A 79 -2.39 -15.78 27.51
C ARG A 79 -3.52 -16.72 27.11
N GLU A 80 -4.21 -17.26 28.09
CA GLU A 80 -5.32 -18.16 27.88
C GLU A 80 -6.56 -17.43 27.37
N GLY A 81 -7.21 -17.97 26.34
CA GLY A 81 -8.49 -17.50 25.83
C GLY A 81 -8.67 -17.73 24.31
N PRO A 82 -9.89 -17.88 23.84
CA PRO A 82 -10.18 -18.25 22.45
C PRO A 82 -10.10 -17.07 21.46
N ALA A 83 -10.16 -15.81 21.96
CA ALA A 83 -10.22 -14.63 21.14
C ALA A 83 -8.85 -13.95 21.01
N VAL A 84 -8.48 -13.58 19.77
CA VAL A 84 -7.30 -12.75 19.52
C VAL A 84 -7.73 -11.29 19.49
N HIS A 85 -7.08 -10.48 20.33
CA HIS A 85 -7.29 -9.05 20.43
C HIS A 85 -6.09 -8.29 19.85
N VAL A 86 -6.24 -7.00 19.60
CA VAL A 86 -5.13 -6.12 19.25
C VAL A 86 -4.55 -5.53 20.52
N ALA A 87 -3.23 -5.68 20.73
CA ALA A 87 -2.58 -5.13 21.91
C ALA A 87 -2.68 -3.58 21.93
N PRO A 88 -2.77 -2.95 23.10
CA PRO A 88 -2.90 -1.49 23.21
C PRO A 88 -1.80 -0.73 22.47
N GLU A 89 -0.55 -1.19 22.56
CA GLU A 89 0.60 -0.63 21.86
C GLU A 89 0.48 -0.78 20.33
N THR A 90 -0.08 -1.88 19.86
CA THR A 90 -0.38 -2.09 18.42
C THR A 90 -1.50 -1.17 17.96
N ILE A 91 -2.53 -0.93 18.77
CA ILE A 91 -3.58 0.05 18.46
C ILE A 91 -2.96 1.44 18.29
N GLU A 92 -2.03 1.85 19.16
CA GLU A 92 -1.36 3.15 19.04
C GLU A 92 -0.46 3.22 17.80
N LEU A 93 0.22 2.14 17.44
CA LEU A 93 0.95 2.01 16.18
C LEU A 93 0.01 2.23 14.97
N LEU A 94 -1.12 1.54 14.93
CA LEU A 94 -2.10 1.67 13.85
C LEU A 94 -2.69 3.08 13.76
N LYS A 95 -2.93 3.74 14.88
CA LYS A 95 -3.38 5.14 14.92
C LYS A 95 -2.32 6.08 14.34
N ARG A 96 -1.03 5.87 14.64
CA ARG A 96 0.08 6.64 14.04
C ARG A 96 0.17 6.42 12.54
N ALA A 97 0.15 5.17 12.10
CA ALA A 97 0.17 4.81 10.68
C ALA A 97 -1.00 5.45 9.92
N TYR A 98 -2.20 5.45 10.51
CA TYR A 98 -3.37 6.07 9.89
C TYR A 98 -3.25 7.61 9.84
N ARG A 99 -2.77 8.26 10.92
CA ARG A 99 -2.49 9.72 10.90
C ARG A 99 -1.50 10.09 9.81
N ARG A 100 -0.42 9.28 9.64
CA ARG A 100 0.54 9.49 8.56
C ARG A 100 -0.12 9.34 7.19
N ALA A 101 -0.90 8.28 6.94
CA ALA A 101 -1.63 8.10 5.69
C ALA A 101 -2.50 9.33 5.39
N ARG A 102 -3.22 9.85 6.39
CA ARG A 102 -4.03 11.07 6.26
C ARG A 102 -3.20 12.31 5.96
N PHE A 103 -2.04 12.46 6.57
CA PHE A 103 -1.13 13.58 6.33
C PHE A 103 -0.65 13.64 4.86
N VAL A 104 -0.44 12.47 4.22
CA VAL A 104 -0.10 12.37 2.80
C VAL A 104 -1.33 12.16 1.90
N HIS A 105 -2.50 12.63 2.35
CA HIS A 105 -3.78 12.61 1.61
C HIS A 105 -4.28 11.22 1.20
N ARG A 106 -3.86 10.17 1.89
CA ARG A 106 -4.38 8.80 1.71
C ARG A 106 -5.45 8.47 2.75
N SER A 107 -6.43 7.67 2.37
CA SER A 107 -7.51 7.21 3.26
C SER A 107 -7.24 5.86 3.91
N ARG A 108 -6.16 5.16 3.49
CA ARG A 108 -5.86 3.80 3.91
C ARG A 108 -4.39 3.63 4.23
N ILE A 109 -4.10 2.78 5.22
CA ILE A 109 -2.77 2.44 5.70
C ILE A 109 -2.07 1.52 4.69
N THR A 110 -0.83 1.83 4.37
CA THR A 110 0.08 1.00 3.56
C THR A 110 1.16 0.34 4.43
N ALA A 111 1.96 -0.57 3.85
CA ALA A 111 3.14 -1.12 4.49
C ALA A 111 4.13 -0.01 4.93
N THR A 112 4.34 0.98 4.07
CA THR A 112 5.24 2.12 4.34
C THR A 112 4.76 2.95 5.54
N ASP A 113 3.42 3.14 5.69
CA ASP A 113 2.88 3.83 6.86
C ASP A 113 3.15 3.08 8.16
N LEU A 114 3.11 1.74 8.12
CA LEU A 114 3.45 0.89 9.26
C LEU A 114 4.94 0.98 9.60
N PHE A 115 5.84 0.87 8.61
CA PHE A 115 7.28 1.01 8.82
C PHE A 115 7.63 2.36 9.46
N ILE A 116 7.10 3.47 8.91
CA ILE A 116 7.36 4.80 9.45
C ILE A 116 6.77 4.96 10.86
N ALA A 117 5.58 4.42 11.12
CA ALA A 117 4.98 4.48 12.45
C ALA A 117 5.79 3.67 13.49
N LEU A 118 6.36 2.54 13.09
CA LEU A 118 7.29 1.76 13.91
C LEU A 118 8.55 2.56 14.23
N SER A 119 9.08 3.28 13.24
CA SER A 119 10.29 4.05 13.38
C SER A 119 10.17 5.28 14.29
N GLN A 120 8.98 5.71 14.61
CA GLN A 120 8.72 6.93 15.41
C GLN A 120 8.49 6.67 16.91
N ASP A 121 8.53 5.43 17.37
CA ASP A 121 8.31 5.11 18.77
C ASP A 121 9.52 4.41 19.38
N GLU A 122 10.29 5.15 20.14
CA GLU A 122 11.50 4.68 20.82
C GLU A 122 11.25 3.54 21.83
N ARG A 123 9.99 3.31 22.20
CA ARG A 123 9.60 2.28 23.17
C ARG A 123 9.24 0.94 22.54
N ASN A 124 9.18 0.87 21.21
CA ASN A 124 8.85 -0.39 20.58
C ASN A 124 10.10 -1.27 20.34
N PRO A 125 9.94 -2.62 20.34
CA PRO A 125 11.06 -3.54 20.17
C PRO A 125 11.85 -3.36 18.88
N PHE A 126 11.22 -2.86 17.82
CA PHE A 126 11.87 -2.61 16.54
C PHE A 126 12.86 -1.43 16.62
N TYR A 127 12.52 -0.39 17.40
CA TYR A 127 13.43 0.71 17.65
C TYR A 127 14.66 0.26 18.43
N GLU A 128 14.48 -0.49 19.52
CA GLU A 128 15.59 -1.05 20.31
C GLU A 128 16.48 -1.97 19.46
N LEU A 129 15.87 -2.80 18.63
CA LEU A 129 16.57 -3.70 17.72
C LEU A 129 17.42 -2.94 16.69
N LEU A 130 16.93 -1.83 16.17
CA LEU A 130 17.69 -0.97 15.25
C LEU A 130 18.77 -0.16 15.98
N LYS A 131 18.51 0.30 17.21
CA LYS A 131 19.45 1.03 18.03
C LYS A 131 20.71 0.22 18.36
N ASP A 132 20.53 -1.06 18.71
CA ASP A 132 21.63 -1.99 18.98
C ASP A 132 22.52 -2.28 17.75
N SER A 133 21.98 -2.09 16.54
CA SER A 133 22.71 -2.26 15.28
C SER A 133 23.44 -1.01 14.80
N GLN A 134 23.56 0.04 15.61
CA GLN A 134 24.16 1.35 15.26
C GLN A 134 23.47 2.06 14.09
N VAL A 135 22.20 1.79 13.89
CA VAL A 135 21.42 2.34 12.78
C VAL A 135 21.04 3.78 13.04
N ASP A 136 21.34 4.66 12.10
CA ASP A 136 20.77 6.00 12.06
C ASP A 136 19.29 5.93 11.62
N PHE A 137 18.41 6.09 12.58
CA PHE A 137 16.96 6.04 12.39
C PHE A 137 16.43 7.10 11.42
N VAL A 138 17.06 8.26 11.38
CA VAL A 138 16.73 9.34 10.44
C VAL A 138 17.01 8.91 9.01
N SER A 139 18.13 8.22 8.79
CA SER A 139 18.47 7.63 7.49
C SER A 139 17.50 6.54 7.08
N ALA A 140 17.08 5.67 8.01
CA ALA A 140 16.08 4.64 7.73
C ALA A 140 14.74 5.23 7.27
N VAL A 141 14.24 6.23 7.97
CA VAL A 141 13.01 6.95 7.59
C VAL A 141 13.18 7.62 6.23
N ARG A 142 14.33 8.27 5.98
CA ARG A 142 14.63 8.92 4.70
C ARG A 142 14.61 7.92 3.55
N THR A 143 15.26 6.77 3.70
CA THR A 143 15.24 5.69 2.71
C THR A 143 13.83 5.21 2.40
N ILE A 144 12.98 5.04 3.42
CA ILE A 144 11.58 4.67 3.20
C ILE A 144 10.84 5.73 2.37
N TYR A 145 11.07 7.02 2.64
CA TYR A 145 10.49 8.11 1.86
C TYR A 145 10.99 8.12 0.42
N ASP A 146 12.30 7.92 0.21
CA ASP A 146 12.90 7.90 -1.12
C ASP A 146 12.40 6.70 -1.93
N LEU A 147 12.31 5.52 -1.33
CA LEU A 147 11.74 4.32 -1.95
C LEU A 147 10.25 4.51 -2.28
N GLU A 148 9.47 5.13 -1.40
CA GLU A 148 8.06 5.41 -1.66
C GLU A 148 7.89 6.36 -2.85
N LEU A 149 8.72 7.40 -2.93
CA LEU A 149 8.73 8.37 -4.03
C LEU A 149 9.12 7.70 -5.36
N VAL A 150 10.14 6.84 -5.35
CA VAL A 150 10.54 6.06 -6.53
C VAL A 150 9.43 5.11 -6.97
N MET A 151 8.83 4.38 -6.05
CA MET A 151 7.72 3.46 -6.36
C MET A 151 6.49 4.19 -6.88
N GLU A 152 6.19 5.37 -6.36
CA GLU A 152 5.09 6.22 -6.85
C GLU A 152 5.37 6.72 -8.26
N ASN A 153 6.60 7.18 -8.52
CA ASN A 153 7.05 7.59 -9.85
C ASN A 153 7.00 6.43 -10.86
N VAL A 154 7.43 5.22 -10.46
CA VAL A 154 7.33 4.00 -11.29
C VAL A 154 5.86 3.66 -11.56
N ARG A 155 4.97 3.71 -10.55
CA ARG A 155 3.53 3.49 -10.75
C ARG A 155 2.92 4.52 -11.69
N GLN A 156 3.29 5.80 -11.56
CA GLN A 156 2.83 6.85 -12.46
C GLN A 156 3.35 6.65 -13.89
N HIS A 157 4.59 6.17 -14.07
CA HIS A 157 5.14 5.83 -15.38
C HIS A 157 4.46 4.59 -15.99
N ILE A 158 4.22 3.54 -15.21
CA ILE A 158 3.49 2.35 -15.65
C ILE A 158 2.04 2.72 -16.02
N SER A 159 1.36 3.52 -15.21
CA SER A 159 0.02 3.97 -15.53
C SER A 159 -0.01 4.90 -16.76
N LYS A 160 1.01 5.75 -16.94
CA LYS A 160 1.16 6.56 -18.16
C LYS A 160 1.49 5.72 -19.39
N SER A 161 2.27 4.65 -19.27
CA SER A 161 2.60 3.77 -20.39
C SER A 161 1.45 2.81 -20.77
N SER A 162 0.58 2.48 -19.82
CA SER A 162 -0.59 1.62 -20.09
C SER A 162 -1.72 2.34 -20.82
N TYR A 163 -1.71 3.68 -20.85
CA TYR A 163 -2.73 4.50 -21.50
C TYR A 163 -2.14 5.31 -22.64
N SER A 164 -1.61 4.63 -23.67
CA SER A 164 -1.14 5.31 -24.90
C SER A 164 -2.33 5.61 -25.82
N PHE A 165 -3.07 6.67 -25.49
CA PHE A 165 -4.05 7.21 -26.43
C PHE A 165 -3.38 8.18 -27.40
N SER A 166 -3.86 8.16 -28.64
CA SER A 166 -3.52 9.13 -29.68
C SER A 166 -4.78 9.70 -30.29
N PRO A 167 -4.77 10.93 -30.78
CA PRO A 167 -5.88 11.46 -31.56
C PRO A 167 -6.24 10.50 -32.70
N GLY A 168 -7.54 10.21 -32.83
CA GLY A 168 -8.04 9.24 -33.79
C GLY A 168 -8.31 7.84 -33.22
N ASP A 169 -7.78 7.49 -32.08
CA ASP A 169 -8.06 6.20 -31.42
C ASP A 169 -9.56 6.08 -31.06
N GLN A 170 -10.02 4.83 -31.00
CA GLN A 170 -11.34 4.52 -30.43
C GLN A 170 -11.20 4.25 -28.92
N ALA A 171 -12.01 4.92 -28.14
CA ALA A 171 -12.05 4.77 -26.69
C ALA A 171 -13.46 4.41 -26.23
N ARG A 172 -13.56 3.40 -25.34
CA ARG A 172 -14.80 3.04 -24.65
C ARG A 172 -14.80 3.66 -23.27
N ILE A 173 -15.90 4.27 -22.89
CA ILE A 173 -16.09 4.84 -21.54
C ILE A 173 -16.48 3.72 -20.59
N LYS A 174 -15.75 3.61 -19.46
CA LYS A 174 -15.96 2.56 -18.45
C LYS A 174 -16.86 3.00 -17.30
N THR A 175 -16.86 4.29 -16.98
CA THR A 175 -17.47 4.82 -15.76
C THR A 175 -18.35 6.04 -16.06
N GLY A 176 -19.25 6.38 -15.14
CA GLY A 176 -20.12 7.55 -15.23
C GLY A 176 -21.37 7.35 -16.10
N PRO A 177 -22.15 8.44 -16.35
CA PRO A 177 -23.44 8.37 -17.04
C PRO A 177 -23.33 7.98 -18.53
N PHE A 178 -22.13 8.02 -19.08
CA PHE A 178 -21.85 7.64 -20.47
C PHE A 178 -21.11 6.31 -20.58
N ALA A 179 -21.13 5.49 -19.51
CA ALA A 179 -20.51 4.17 -19.51
C ALA A 179 -21.03 3.31 -20.67
N SER A 180 -20.16 2.50 -21.26
CA SER A 180 -20.39 1.67 -22.45
C SER A 180 -20.43 2.39 -23.79
N PHE A 181 -20.52 3.71 -23.82
CA PHE A 181 -20.39 4.44 -25.08
C PHE A 181 -18.96 4.35 -25.61
N THR A 182 -18.85 4.28 -26.93
CA THR A 182 -17.57 4.33 -27.63
C THR A 182 -17.49 5.61 -28.45
N GLY A 183 -16.34 6.25 -28.42
CA GLY A 183 -16.09 7.48 -29.16
C GLY A 183 -14.69 7.57 -29.71
N ARG A 184 -14.47 8.55 -30.58
CA ARG A 184 -13.16 8.83 -31.15
C ARG A 184 -12.42 9.86 -30.32
N VAL A 185 -11.15 9.59 -30.00
CA VAL A 185 -10.27 10.53 -29.29
C VAL A 185 -9.97 11.71 -30.22
N GLU A 186 -10.34 12.90 -29.79
CA GLU A 186 -10.08 14.17 -30.46
C GLU A 186 -8.72 14.75 -30.08
N SER A 187 -8.44 14.79 -28.78
CA SER A 187 -7.18 15.30 -28.24
C SER A 187 -6.79 14.58 -26.94
N VAL A 188 -5.51 14.60 -26.64
CA VAL A 188 -4.92 13.94 -25.47
C VAL A 188 -4.05 14.96 -24.73
N ASP A 189 -4.39 15.22 -23.47
CA ASP A 189 -3.57 15.99 -22.55
C ASP A 189 -2.85 15.01 -21.61
N ARG A 190 -1.54 14.88 -21.80
CA ARG A 190 -0.70 13.96 -21.00
C ARG A 190 -0.29 14.55 -19.66
N GLU A 191 -0.32 15.86 -19.50
CA GLU A 191 0.03 16.50 -18.25
C GLU A 191 -1.06 16.34 -17.20
N THR A 192 -2.30 16.53 -17.62
CA THR A 192 -3.48 16.36 -16.75
C THR A 192 -4.06 14.94 -16.77
N ALA A 193 -3.48 14.03 -17.57
CA ALA A 193 -3.98 12.66 -17.79
C ALA A 193 -5.46 12.63 -18.23
N THR A 194 -5.85 13.57 -19.11
CA THR A 194 -7.20 13.69 -19.64
C THR A 194 -7.22 13.57 -21.18
N LEU A 195 -8.34 13.18 -21.71
CA LEU A 195 -8.58 13.16 -23.15
C LEU A 195 -9.98 13.70 -23.48
N LYS A 196 -10.10 14.29 -24.66
CA LYS A 196 -11.38 14.66 -25.23
C LYS A 196 -11.82 13.56 -26.19
N VAL A 197 -13.02 13.04 -25.97
CA VAL A 197 -13.63 11.98 -26.79
C VAL A 197 -14.92 12.49 -27.40
N ILE A 198 -15.04 12.36 -28.73
CA ILE A 198 -16.26 12.64 -29.45
C ILE A 198 -17.12 11.38 -29.45
N VAL A 199 -18.29 11.46 -28.86
CA VAL A 199 -19.27 10.37 -28.77
C VAL A 199 -20.55 10.77 -29.49
N ILE A 200 -21.18 9.83 -30.19
CA ILE A 200 -22.48 10.09 -30.82
C ILE A 200 -23.58 9.69 -29.83
N ILE A 201 -24.37 10.68 -29.40
CA ILE A 201 -25.49 10.49 -28.46
C ILE A 201 -26.74 11.00 -29.15
N PHE A 202 -27.74 10.14 -29.37
CA PHE A 202 -28.99 10.47 -30.11
C PHE A 202 -28.74 11.16 -31.47
N GLY A 203 -27.70 10.66 -32.20
CA GLY A 203 -27.36 11.21 -33.52
C GLY A 203 -26.59 12.53 -33.50
N ARG A 204 -26.24 13.07 -32.33
CA ARG A 204 -25.47 14.30 -32.16
C ARG A 204 -24.06 13.99 -31.65
N ALA A 205 -23.06 14.65 -32.22
CA ALA A 205 -21.69 14.56 -31.74
C ALA A 205 -21.54 15.41 -30.45
N VAL A 206 -21.08 14.77 -29.37
CA VAL A 206 -20.84 15.42 -28.08
C VAL A 206 -19.37 15.15 -27.69
N THR A 207 -18.63 16.23 -27.38
CA THR A 207 -17.24 16.10 -26.87
C THR A 207 -17.27 15.99 -25.35
N LEU A 208 -16.72 14.90 -24.84
CA LEU A 208 -16.58 14.63 -23.41
C LEU A 208 -15.11 14.73 -23.00
N ALA A 209 -14.82 15.50 -21.92
CA ALA A 209 -13.52 15.49 -21.27
C ALA A 209 -13.50 14.38 -20.21
N LEU A 210 -12.61 13.40 -20.37
CA LEU A 210 -12.55 12.18 -19.55
C LEU A 210 -11.13 11.95 -19.05
N ASN A 211 -10.99 11.36 -17.86
CA ASN A 211 -9.71 10.94 -17.34
C ASN A 211 -9.28 9.62 -18.01
N PHE A 212 -7.97 9.38 -18.20
CA PHE A 212 -7.44 8.14 -18.78
C PHE A 212 -7.93 6.88 -18.07
N ARG A 213 -8.15 6.95 -16.75
CA ARG A 213 -8.65 5.82 -15.94
C ARG A 213 -10.11 5.45 -16.24
N ASP A 214 -10.89 6.38 -16.79
CA ASP A 214 -12.33 6.22 -17.03
C ASP A 214 -12.63 5.68 -18.43
N VAL A 215 -11.60 5.44 -19.23
CA VAL A 215 -11.70 4.95 -20.60
C VAL A 215 -10.76 3.76 -20.83
N GLU A 216 -11.11 2.96 -21.84
CA GLU A 216 -10.25 1.90 -22.35
C GLU A 216 -10.07 2.04 -23.87
N LYS A 217 -8.88 1.72 -24.38
CA LYS A 217 -8.60 1.73 -25.82
C LYS A 217 -9.26 0.53 -26.47
N VAL A 218 -10.06 0.76 -27.49
CA VAL A 218 -10.67 -0.30 -28.28
C VAL A 218 -9.76 -0.58 -29.47
N ASN A 219 -9.13 -1.75 -29.51
CA ASN A 219 -8.40 -2.20 -30.68
C ASN A 219 -9.42 -2.71 -31.72
N ILE A 220 -9.69 -1.92 -32.75
CA ILE A 220 -10.41 -2.41 -33.91
C ILE A 220 -9.44 -3.33 -34.65
N ARG A 221 -9.54 -4.65 -34.43
CA ARG A 221 -8.96 -5.58 -35.40
C ARG A 221 -9.73 -5.34 -36.70
N SER A 222 -9.06 -4.78 -37.70
CA SER A 222 -9.57 -4.72 -39.07
C SER A 222 -9.98 -6.15 -39.47
N ALA A 223 -11.27 -6.40 -39.56
CA ALA A 223 -11.76 -7.53 -40.30
C ALA A 223 -11.46 -7.23 -41.76
N ALA A 224 -10.47 -7.92 -42.33
CA ALA A 224 -10.24 -8.01 -43.75
C ALA A 224 -11.20 -9.02 -44.34
#